data_8c27bc32bbb22fa0a5feaa03e8f0b3e2
#
_entry.id   8c27bc32bbb22fa0a5feaa03e8f0b3e2
#
_cell.length_a   1.000
_cell.length_b   1.000
_cell.length_c   1.000
_cell.angle_alpha   90.00
_cell.angle_beta   90.00
_cell.angle_gamma   90.00
#
_symmetry.space_group_name_H-M   'P 1'
#
loop_
_entity.id
_entity.type
_entity.pdbx_description
1 polymer ?
#
loop_
_entity_poly.entity_id
_entity_poly.type
_entity_poly.pdbx_seq_one_letter_code
_entity_poly.pdbx_strand_id
1 'polypeptide(L)'
;MFDLSTESRPHKTLRRYKEALRGLFAKHGAVPVFYEVARLSAKGGHAHVQAVPVPISLQNEVETAFLKEGRALGIDFEPDADGALEACVGSARSHFRVDLPDGRKLIHLMKDDVPFSVQFGRYVLQQVIVIMGLLGYFCRQVLVSLLNITHRLDWKTCILSEEEDNADVELFKKAFAPFDPSL
;
A
#
# COMPACT_ATOMS: atom_id res chain seq x y z
N MET A 1 16.76 -21.77 4.29
CA MET A 1 17.72 -20.88 3.62
C MET A 1 17.17 -20.64 2.23
N PHE A 2 16.39 -19.54 2.04
CA PHE A 2 15.75 -19.26 0.75
C PHE A 2 16.82 -18.81 -0.25
N ASP A 3 16.84 -19.43 -1.42
CA ASP A 3 17.75 -19.09 -2.51
C ASP A 3 17.30 -17.76 -3.16
N LEU A 4 17.99 -16.68 -2.85
CA LEU A 4 17.77 -15.34 -3.40
C LEU A 4 18.12 -15.22 -4.90
N SER A 5 18.60 -16.29 -5.52
CA SER A 5 19.07 -16.31 -6.91
C SER A 5 17.93 -16.36 -7.95
N THR A 6 16.73 -16.78 -7.55
CA THR A 6 15.59 -17.00 -8.46
C THR A 6 14.61 -15.82 -8.55
N GLU A 7 14.76 -14.79 -7.69
CA GLU A 7 13.87 -13.64 -7.71
C GLU A 7 14.08 -12.77 -8.98
N SER A 8 12.99 -12.51 -9.71
CA SER A 8 13.06 -11.70 -10.92
C SER A 8 13.51 -10.24 -10.64
N ARG A 9 14.15 -9.58 -11.62
CA ARG A 9 14.61 -8.18 -11.47
C ARG A 9 13.52 -7.23 -10.98
N PRO A 10 12.27 -7.25 -11.51
CA PRO A 10 11.21 -6.38 -11.03
C PRO A 10 10.87 -6.57 -9.55
N HIS A 11 10.85 -7.81 -9.05
CA HIS A 11 10.58 -8.12 -7.66
C HIS A 11 11.68 -7.59 -6.72
N LYS A 12 12.95 -7.76 -7.09
CA LYS A 12 14.09 -7.19 -6.34
C LYS A 12 13.99 -5.66 -6.25
N THR A 13 13.66 -5.02 -7.36
CA THR A 13 13.48 -3.57 -7.41
C THR A 13 12.33 -3.12 -6.51
N LEU A 14 11.16 -3.74 -6.63
CA LEU A 14 9.99 -3.42 -5.80
C LEU A 14 10.31 -3.58 -4.29
N ARG A 15 11.01 -4.65 -3.90
CA ARG A 15 11.42 -4.87 -2.52
C ARG A 15 12.31 -3.75 -2.01
N ARG A 16 13.32 -3.32 -2.78
CA ARG A 16 14.21 -2.21 -2.42
C ARG A 16 13.43 -0.91 -2.20
N TYR A 17 12.46 -0.59 -3.06
CA TYR A 17 11.61 0.59 -2.89
C TYR A 17 10.67 0.47 -1.69
N LYS A 18 10.13 -0.71 -1.40
CA LYS A 18 9.34 -0.94 -0.17
C LYS A 18 10.17 -0.69 1.09
N GLU A 19 11.43 -1.16 1.14
CA GLU A 19 12.35 -0.90 2.27
C GLU A 19 12.67 0.60 2.39
N ALA A 20 12.93 1.27 1.28
CA ALA A 20 13.18 2.70 1.26
C ALA A 20 12.00 3.50 1.83
N LEU A 21 10.75 3.15 1.45
CA LEU A 21 9.54 3.76 1.98
C LEU A 21 9.34 3.47 3.47
N ARG A 22 9.71 2.27 3.96
CA ARG A 22 9.72 1.98 5.40
C ARG A 22 10.64 2.93 6.16
N GLY A 23 11.86 3.14 5.66
CA GLY A 23 12.81 4.07 6.24
C GLY A 23 12.30 5.51 6.26
N LEU A 24 11.73 5.96 5.15
CA LEU A 24 11.15 7.31 5.03
C LEU A 24 10.01 7.51 6.03
N PHE A 25 9.00 6.62 6.04
CA PHE A 25 7.83 6.78 6.91
C PHE A 25 8.16 6.62 8.39
N ALA A 26 9.13 5.79 8.75
CA ALA A 26 9.58 5.64 10.13
C ALA A 26 10.09 6.97 10.73
N LYS A 27 10.75 7.83 9.94
CA LYS A 27 11.14 9.18 10.37
C LYS A 27 9.96 10.07 10.76
N HIS A 28 8.75 9.74 10.27
CA HIS A 28 7.53 10.50 10.52
C HIS A 28 6.55 9.76 11.44
N GLY A 29 7.04 8.76 12.22
CA GLY A 29 6.22 8.02 13.17
C GLY A 29 5.15 7.13 12.52
N ALA A 30 5.39 6.71 11.27
CA ALA A 30 4.47 5.88 10.50
C ALA A 30 5.14 4.60 9.99
N VAL A 31 4.32 3.60 9.72
CA VAL A 31 4.71 2.37 9.01
C VAL A 31 3.91 2.27 7.71
N PRO A 32 4.52 1.85 6.60
CA PRO A 32 3.76 1.63 5.38
C PRO A 32 2.97 0.34 5.45
N VAL A 33 1.72 0.40 5.00
CA VAL A 33 0.94 -0.75 4.58
C VAL A 33 0.96 -0.75 3.06
N PHE A 34 1.43 -1.83 2.47
CA PHE A 34 1.40 -1.99 1.02
C PHE A 34 0.22 -2.87 0.65
N TYR A 35 -0.54 -2.48 -0.37
CA TYR A 35 -1.52 -3.38 -0.94
C TYR A 35 -1.49 -3.35 -2.45
N GLU A 36 -1.83 -4.47 -3.04
CA GLU A 36 -1.80 -4.70 -4.48
C GLU A 36 -3.17 -5.18 -4.95
N VAL A 37 -3.64 -4.58 -6.03
CA VAL A 37 -4.78 -5.05 -6.79
C VAL A 37 -4.27 -5.50 -8.14
N ALA A 38 -4.22 -6.81 -8.37
CA ALA A 38 -3.83 -7.40 -9.64
C ALA A 38 -5.09 -7.89 -10.35
N ARG A 39 -5.48 -7.21 -11.43
CA ARG A 39 -6.52 -7.67 -12.33
C ARG A 39 -5.86 -8.16 -13.60
N LEU A 40 -5.91 -9.48 -13.78
CA LEU A 40 -5.32 -10.15 -14.92
C LEU A 40 -6.44 -10.51 -15.91
N SER A 41 -6.24 -10.20 -17.17
CA SER A 41 -7.15 -10.57 -18.26
C SER A 41 -6.37 -11.17 -19.42
N ALA A 42 -7.06 -11.87 -20.31
CA ALA A 42 -6.45 -12.45 -21.52
C ALA A 42 -5.79 -11.38 -22.44
N LYS A 43 -6.15 -10.10 -22.27
CA LYS A 43 -5.60 -8.95 -23.03
C LYS A 43 -4.44 -8.25 -22.30
N GLY A 44 -3.93 -8.83 -21.23
CA GLY A 44 -2.96 -8.23 -20.32
C GLY A 44 -3.65 -7.65 -19.09
N GLY A 45 -2.90 -7.48 -18.01
CA GLY A 45 -3.39 -6.91 -16.76
C GLY A 45 -2.36 -5.97 -16.17
N HIS A 46 -2.83 -5.04 -15.34
CA HIS A 46 -1.96 -4.17 -14.57
C HIS A 46 -2.09 -4.52 -13.09
N ALA A 47 -0.95 -4.69 -12.43
CA ALA A 47 -0.86 -4.76 -11.00
C ALA A 47 -0.38 -3.40 -10.47
N HIS A 48 -1.09 -2.84 -9.50
CA HIS A 48 -0.71 -1.60 -8.86
C HIS A 48 -0.45 -1.87 -7.38
N VAL A 49 0.77 -1.58 -6.92
CA VAL A 49 1.10 -1.57 -5.51
C VAL A 49 0.95 -0.15 -4.99
N GLN A 50 0.12 0.00 -3.96
CA GLN A 50 -0.07 1.26 -3.25
C GLN A 50 0.60 1.18 -1.89
N ALA A 51 1.24 2.28 -1.46
CA ALA A 51 1.86 2.43 -0.15
C ALA A 51 1.08 3.48 0.64
N VAL A 52 0.54 3.10 1.78
CA VAL A 52 -0.22 4.01 2.66
C VAL A 52 0.48 4.09 4.00
N PRO A 53 0.91 5.29 4.45
CA PRO A 53 1.45 5.46 5.78
C PRO A 53 0.36 5.31 6.84
N VAL A 54 0.61 4.48 7.84
CA VAL A 54 -0.27 4.27 9.00
C VAL A 54 0.52 4.63 10.26
N PRO A 55 -0.09 5.33 11.25
CA PRO A 55 0.56 5.59 12.53
C PRO A 55 1.11 4.32 13.16
N ILE A 56 2.31 4.36 13.71
CA ILE A 56 2.89 3.21 14.44
C ILE A 56 1.94 2.73 15.54
N SER A 57 1.25 3.64 16.22
CA SER A 57 0.25 3.30 17.26
C SER A 57 -0.92 2.45 16.77
N LEU A 58 -1.20 2.46 15.47
CA LEU A 58 -2.31 1.74 14.84
C LEU A 58 -1.87 0.51 14.05
N GLN A 59 -0.59 0.20 14.02
CA GLN A 59 -0.07 -0.90 13.20
C GLN A 59 -0.74 -2.25 13.49
N ASN A 60 -1.10 -2.52 14.76
CA ASN A 60 -1.72 -3.77 15.18
C ASN A 60 -3.22 -3.88 14.80
N GLU A 61 -3.86 -2.75 14.49
CA GLU A 61 -5.27 -2.71 14.09
C GLU A 61 -5.48 -3.03 12.62
N VAL A 62 -4.42 -2.92 11.82
CA VAL A 62 -4.50 -3.06 10.34
C VAL A 62 -5.05 -4.42 9.94
N GLU A 63 -4.49 -5.51 10.48
CA GLU A 63 -4.94 -6.87 10.16
C GLU A 63 -6.41 -7.07 10.54
N THR A 64 -6.77 -6.72 11.77
CA THR A 64 -8.14 -6.84 12.28
C THR A 64 -9.13 -6.10 11.40
N ALA A 65 -8.77 -4.89 10.93
CA ALA A 65 -9.62 -4.09 10.06
C ALA A 65 -9.81 -4.77 8.68
N PHE A 66 -8.74 -5.26 8.05
CA PHE A 66 -8.85 -5.97 6.77
C PHE A 66 -9.72 -7.23 6.89
N LEU A 67 -9.53 -8.01 7.93
CA LEU A 67 -10.31 -9.23 8.16
C LEU A 67 -11.79 -8.91 8.45
N LYS A 68 -12.08 -7.88 9.24
CA LYS A 68 -13.44 -7.46 9.59
C LYS A 68 -14.19 -6.93 8.37
N GLU A 69 -13.62 -5.94 7.70
CA GLU A 69 -14.25 -5.30 6.53
C GLU A 69 -14.32 -6.26 5.33
N GLY A 70 -13.30 -7.11 5.17
CA GLY A 70 -13.33 -8.17 4.16
C GLY A 70 -14.50 -9.11 4.38
N ARG A 71 -14.66 -9.64 5.59
CA ARG A 71 -15.78 -10.54 5.94
C ARG A 71 -17.13 -9.89 5.70
N ALA A 72 -17.29 -8.60 6.01
CA ALA A 72 -18.54 -7.86 5.78
C ALA A 72 -18.89 -7.73 4.28
N LEU A 73 -17.89 -7.83 3.40
CA LEU A 73 -18.06 -7.74 1.95
C LEU A 73 -17.91 -9.09 1.22
N GLY A 74 -17.84 -10.21 1.96
CA GLY A 74 -17.67 -11.54 1.39
C GLY A 74 -16.26 -11.77 0.79
N ILE A 75 -15.26 -11.00 1.27
CA ILE A 75 -13.87 -11.13 0.92
C ILE A 75 -13.18 -11.99 1.98
N ASP A 76 -12.86 -13.23 1.64
CA ASP A 76 -12.13 -14.14 2.50
C ASP A 76 -10.64 -13.96 2.26
N PHE A 77 -9.89 -13.74 3.33
CA PHE A 77 -8.45 -13.66 3.30
C PHE A 77 -7.81 -14.96 3.74
N GLU A 78 -6.83 -15.39 2.99
CA GLU A 78 -5.93 -16.47 3.36
C GLU A 78 -4.58 -15.86 3.77
N PRO A 79 -3.91 -16.42 4.82
CA PRO A 79 -2.54 -16.08 5.10
C PRO A 79 -1.69 -16.47 3.89
N ASP A 80 -0.87 -15.57 3.38
CA ASP A 80 0.11 -15.92 2.36
C ASP A 80 1.21 -16.76 3.03
N ALA A 81 0.95 -18.06 3.15
CA ALA A 81 2.01 -19.00 3.44
C ALA A 81 3.01 -18.97 2.25
N ASP A 82 4.29 -18.88 2.56
CA ASP A 82 5.38 -18.79 1.59
C ASP A 82 5.15 -19.73 0.38
N GLY A 83 4.94 -19.13 -0.79
CA GLY A 83 4.72 -19.85 -2.04
C GLY A 83 3.28 -19.93 -2.56
N ALA A 84 2.26 -19.61 -1.75
CA ALA A 84 0.86 -19.59 -2.23
C ALA A 84 0.67 -18.54 -3.34
N LEU A 85 1.34 -17.38 -3.24
CA LEU A 85 1.31 -16.37 -4.27
C LEU A 85 2.02 -16.82 -5.56
N GLU A 86 3.17 -17.48 -5.46
CA GLU A 86 3.90 -17.98 -6.62
C GLU A 86 3.11 -19.07 -7.36
N ALA A 87 2.41 -19.93 -6.63
CA ALA A 87 1.49 -20.90 -7.22
C ALA A 87 0.27 -20.22 -7.87
N CYS A 88 -0.21 -19.09 -7.30
CA CYS A 88 -1.32 -18.31 -7.86
C CYS A 88 -0.91 -17.43 -9.03
N VAL A 89 0.26 -16.81 -8.98
CA VAL A 89 0.80 -15.97 -10.08
C VAL A 89 1.14 -16.83 -11.30
N GLY A 90 1.60 -18.08 -11.09
CA GLY A 90 1.74 -19.04 -12.18
C GLY A 90 0.43 -19.40 -12.89
N SER A 91 -0.73 -19.17 -12.26
CA SER A 91 -2.06 -19.42 -12.83
C SER A 91 -2.74 -18.15 -13.39
N ALA A 92 -2.07 -17.00 -13.43
CA ALA A 92 -2.59 -15.72 -13.93
C ALA A 92 -3.95 -15.31 -13.31
N ARG A 93 -4.15 -15.54 -12.01
CA ARG A 93 -5.40 -15.21 -11.32
C ARG A 93 -5.39 -13.81 -10.76
N SER A 94 -6.52 -13.12 -10.93
CA SER A 94 -6.73 -11.81 -10.29
C SER A 94 -6.74 -11.98 -8.76
N HIS A 95 -6.04 -11.07 -8.06
CA HIS A 95 -5.95 -11.13 -6.61
C HIS A 95 -5.85 -9.75 -5.97
N PHE A 96 -6.16 -9.69 -4.69
CA PHE A 96 -5.85 -8.59 -3.80
C PHE A 96 -4.89 -9.09 -2.72
N ARG A 97 -3.82 -8.34 -2.48
CA ARG A 97 -2.82 -8.68 -1.46
C ARG A 97 -2.54 -7.49 -0.58
N VAL A 98 -2.35 -7.73 0.71
CA VAL A 98 -1.88 -6.74 1.69
C VAL A 98 -0.60 -7.24 2.34
N ASP A 99 0.44 -6.42 2.35
CA ASP A 99 1.63 -6.64 3.17
C ASP A 99 1.41 -5.87 4.49
N LEU A 100 1.27 -6.60 5.58
CA LEU A 100 1.05 -6.05 6.92
C LEU A 100 2.33 -5.42 7.49
N PRO A 101 2.23 -4.51 8.49
CA PRO A 101 3.39 -3.87 9.09
C PRO A 101 4.40 -4.85 9.71
N ASP A 102 3.95 -6.00 10.21
CA ASP A 102 4.79 -7.05 10.81
C ASP A 102 5.45 -7.99 9.78
N GLY A 103 5.22 -7.75 8.50
CA GLY A 103 5.77 -8.54 7.40
C GLY A 103 4.90 -9.71 6.95
N ARG A 104 3.84 -10.06 7.70
CA ARG A 104 2.86 -11.05 7.22
C ARG A 104 2.06 -10.48 6.05
N LYS A 105 1.41 -11.37 5.32
CA LYS A 105 0.61 -10.99 4.16
C LYS A 105 -0.75 -11.63 4.22
N LEU A 106 -1.74 -10.93 3.70
CA LEU A 106 -3.09 -11.42 3.47
C LEU A 106 -3.36 -11.44 1.97
N ILE A 107 -3.94 -12.54 1.48
CA ILE A 107 -4.32 -12.69 0.07
C ILE A 107 -5.79 -13.02 -0.04
N HIS A 108 -6.45 -12.41 -1.02
CA HIS A 108 -7.77 -12.78 -1.49
C HIS A 108 -7.72 -13.06 -2.99
N LEU A 109 -8.09 -14.28 -3.39
CA LEU A 109 -8.23 -14.64 -4.80
C LEU A 109 -9.59 -14.16 -5.31
N MET A 110 -9.56 -13.28 -6.30
CA MET A 110 -10.77 -12.74 -6.92
C MET A 110 -11.44 -13.82 -7.75
N LYS A 111 -12.77 -13.88 -7.67
CA LYS A 111 -13.63 -14.69 -8.54
C LYS A 111 -14.14 -13.82 -9.67
N ASP A 112 -14.22 -14.37 -10.88
CA ASP A 112 -14.61 -13.62 -12.07
C ASP A 112 -16.07 -13.11 -12.02
N ASP A 113 -16.92 -13.83 -11.28
CA ASP A 113 -18.35 -13.55 -11.11
C ASP A 113 -18.67 -12.64 -9.92
N VAL A 114 -17.67 -12.31 -9.08
CA VAL A 114 -17.86 -11.47 -7.90
C VAL A 114 -17.17 -10.11 -8.11
N PRO A 115 -17.92 -8.99 -8.08
CA PRO A 115 -17.33 -7.68 -8.18
C PRO A 115 -16.37 -7.39 -7.01
N PHE A 116 -15.14 -7.01 -7.30
CA PHE A 116 -14.17 -6.55 -6.30
C PHE A 116 -13.89 -5.05 -6.48
N SER A 117 -13.99 -4.28 -5.40
CA SER A 117 -13.69 -2.85 -5.45
C SER A 117 -12.19 -2.60 -5.44
N VAL A 118 -11.66 -1.95 -6.46
CA VAL A 118 -10.25 -1.51 -6.49
C VAL A 118 -9.91 -0.49 -5.39
N GLN A 119 -10.92 0.11 -4.76
CA GLN A 119 -10.76 1.06 -3.65
C GLN A 119 -10.78 0.38 -2.27
N PHE A 120 -10.99 -0.95 -2.22
CA PHE A 120 -11.15 -1.67 -0.96
C PHE A 120 -10.00 -1.43 0.02
N GLY A 121 -8.74 -1.56 -0.42
CA GLY A 121 -7.59 -1.33 0.45
C GLY A 121 -7.54 0.09 1.02
N ARG A 122 -7.85 1.09 0.20
CA ARG A 122 -7.93 2.48 0.65
C ARG A 122 -9.06 2.69 1.66
N TYR A 123 -10.23 2.12 1.39
CA TYR A 123 -11.38 2.20 2.29
C TYR A 123 -11.05 1.63 3.66
N VAL A 124 -10.50 0.41 3.74
CA VAL A 124 -10.14 -0.24 5.01
C VAL A 124 -9.13 0.61 5.79
N LEU A 125 -8.06 1.06 5.15
CA LEU A 125 -7.04 1.87 5.83
C LEU A 125 -7.59 3.21 6.29
N GLN A 126 -8.53 3.80 5.56
CA GLN A 126 -9.24 4.99 6.00
C GLN A 126 -10.04 4.71 7.29
N GLN A 127 -10.71 3.54 7.42
CA GLN A 127 -11.42 3.18 8.64
C GLN A 127 -10.48 3.03 9.83
N VAL A 128 -9.33 2.36 9.67
CA VAL A 128 -8.32 2.24 10.73
C VAL A 128 -7.95 3.61 11.31
N ILE A 129 -7.77 4.59 10.44
CA ILE A 129 -7.35 5.93 10.83
C ILE A 129 -8.51 6.73 11.45
N VAL A 130 -9.73 6.54 10.96
CA VAL A 130 -10.95 7.23 11.45
C VAL A 130 -11.39 6.75 12.83
N ILE A 131 -11.31 5.44 13.12
CA ILE A 131 -11.74 4.83 14.40
C ILE A 131 -11.05 5.49 15.61
N MET A 132 -9.83 6.00 15.43
CA MET A 132 -9.08 6.65 16.52
C MET A 132 -9.33 8.16 16.63
N GLY A 133 -10.38 8.69 16.00
CA GLY A 133 -10.69 10.14 16.03
C GLY A 133 -9.71 11.01 15.23
N LEU A 134 -8.79 10.38 14.53
CA LEU A 134 -7.83 11.03 13.64
C LEU A 134 -8.44 11.10 12.23
N LEU A 135 -9.65 11.69 12.16
CA LEU A 135 -10.39 11.97 10.92
C LEU A 135 -9.46 12.20 9.74
N GLY A 136 -9.35 11.25 8.79
CA GLY A 136 -8.84 11.44 7.42
C GLY A 136 -7.50 12.17 7.23
N TYR A 137 -7.06 12.82 8.28
CA TYR A 137 -5.93 13.75 8.30
C TYR A 137 -4.58 13.04 8.35
N PHE A 138 -4.47 11.86 8.97
CA PHE A 138 -3.15 11.33 9.33
C PHE A 138 -2.33 10.85 8.14
N CYS A 139 -2.88 10.07 7.21
CA CYS A 139 -2.12 9.67 6.02
C CYS A 139 -1.72 10.89 5.20
N ARG A 140 -2.60 11.88 5.12
CA ARG A 140 -2.31 13.18 4.56
C ARG A 140 -1.34 13.96 5.42
N GLN A 141 -1.49 13.93 6.74
CA GLN A 141 -0.65 14.67 7.66
C GLN A 141 0.80 14.19 7.63
N VAL A 142 1.05 12.89 7.45
CA VAL A 142 2.41 12.38 7.21
C VAL A 142 2.96 12.92 5.89
N LEU A 143 2.22 12.83 4.80
CA LEU A 143 2.63 13.38 3.51
C LEU A 143 2.71 14.91 3.55
N VAL A 144 1.74 15.57 4.14
CA VAL A 144 1.69 17.02 4.32
C VAL A 144 2.83 17.52 5.20
N SER A 145 3.16 16.82 6.28
CA SER A 145 4.30 17.14 7.13
C SER A 145 5.63 16.90 6.41
N LEU A 146 5.71 15.81 5.65
CA LEU A 146 6.88 15.44 4.85
C LEU A 146 7.14 16.46 3.73
N LEU A 147 6.07 16.99 3.12
CA LEU A 147 6.13 17.96 2.03
C LEU A 147 5.97 19.41 2.51
N ASN A 148 5.70 19.62 3.81
CA ASN A 148 5.42 20.94 4.41
C ASN A 148 4.25 21.69 3.74
N ILE A 149 3.18 20.98 3.34
CA ILE A 149 2.01 21.53 2.62
C ILE A 149 0.73 21.47 3.46
N THR A 150 0.78 21.96 4.70
CA THR A 150 -0.30 21.87 5.70
C THR A 150 -1.66 22.40 5.22
N HIS A 151 -1.68 23.31 4.26
CA HIS A 151 -2.90 23.87 3.66
C HIS A 151 -3.66 22.87 2.78
N ARG A 152 -3.09 21.70 2.46
CA ARG A 152 -3.68 20.65 1.60
C ARG A 152 -4.27 19.49 2.36
N LEU A 153 -4.69 19.68 3.58
CA LEU A 153 -5.38 18.66 4.37
C LEU A 153 -6.76 18.30 3.81
N ASP A 154 -7.45 19.20 3.13
CA ASP A 154 -8.71 18.92 2.45
C ASP A 154 -8.44 18.42 1.02
N TRP A 155 -9.00 17.24 0.67
CA TRP A 155 -8.85 16.66 -0.67
C TRP A 155 -9.44 17.53 -1.80
N LYS A 156 -10.44 18.37 -1.48
CA LYS A 156 -11.05 19.31 -2.42
C LYS A 156 -10.08 20.43 -2.84
N THR A 157 -9.08 20.69 -2.00
CA THR A 157 -8.03 21.67 -2.29
C THR A 157 -6.81 21.04 -2.99
N CYS A 158 -6.90 19.75 -3.34
CA CYS A 158 -5.81 19.03 -3.99
C CYS A 158 -5.87 19.04 -5.53
N ILE A 159 -6.71 19.88 -6.12
CA ILE A 159 -6.62 20.22 -7.54
C ILE A 159 -5.45 21.19 -7.69
N LEU A 160 -4.31 20.65 -8.15
CA LEU A 160 -3.07 21.38 -8.29
C LEU A 160 -2.93 21.94 -9.69
N SER A 161 -2.29 23.09 -9.82
CA SER A 161 -1.68 23.48 -11.08
C SER A 161 -0.48 22.57 -11.40
N GLU A 162 -0.06 22.50 -12.64
CA GLU A 162 1.11 21.73 -13.04
C GLU A 162 2.39 22.18 -12.30
N GLU A 163 2.50 23.47 -12.03
CA GLU A 163 3.62 24.05 -11.29
C GLU A 163 3.66 23.58 -9.83
N GLU A 164 2.50 23.55 -9.16
CA GLU A 164 2.37 23.08 -7.79
C GLU A 164 2.64 21.57 -7.69
N ASP A 165 2.15 20.77 -8.65
CA ASP A 165 2.39 19.32 -8.69
C ASP A 165 3.89 19.03 -8.89
N ASN A 166 4.56 19.73 -9.79
CA ASN A 166 5.99 19.63 -9.99
C ASN A 166 6.79 20.04 -8.74
N ALA A 167 6.37 21.08 -8.03
CA ALA A 167 7.02 21.49 -6.79
C ALA A 167 6.90 20.40 -5.71
N ASP A 168 5.74 19.76 -5.57
CA ASP A 168 5.53 18.66 -4.65
C ASP A 168 6.37 17.43 -5.01
N VAL A 169 6.48 17.10 -6.29
CA VAL A 169 7.36 16.03 -6.79
C VAL A 169 8.81 16.28 -6.40
N GLU A 170 9.31 17.50 -6.56
CA GLU A 170 10.69 17.83 -6.17
C GLU A 170 10.91 17.79 -4.66
N LEU A 171 9.94 18.23 -3.86
CA LEU A 171 9.99 18.10 -2.40
C LEU A 171 10.02 16.62 -1.98
N PHE A 172 9.16 15.79 -2.60
CA PHE A 172 9.16 14.34 -2.33
C PHE A 172 10.49 13.69 -2.72
N LYS A 173 11.03 13.98 -3.90
CA LYS A 173 12.33 13.48 -4.36
C LYS A 173 13.43 13.82 -3.36
N LYS A 174 13.46 15.07 -2.90
CA LYS A 174 14.43 15.53 -1.89
C LYS A 174 14.31 14.77 -0.57
N ALA A 175 13.09 14.55 -0.09
CA ALA A 175 12.85 13.81 1.14
C ALA A 175 13.19 12.31 0.99
N PHE A 176 12.94 11.74 -0.19
CA PHE A 176 13.18 10.32 -0.49
C PHE A 176 14.64 10.02 -0.84
N ALA A 177 15.39 10.98 -1.37
CA ALA A 177 16.78 10.80 -1.83
C ALA A 177 17.69 10.04 -0.85
N PRO A 178 17.64 10.28 0.50
CA PRO A 178 18.46 9.53 1.46
C PRO A 178 18.16 8.03 1.53
N PHE A 179 17.03 7.61 0.98
CA PHE A 179 16.53 6.22 1.01
C PHE A 179 16.47 5.62 -0.41
N ASP A 180 16.66 6.43 -1.45
CA ASP A 180 16.50 5.99 -2.83
C ASP A 180 17.47 4.85 -3.16
N PRO A 181 16.95 3.64 -3.46
CA PRO A 181 17.80 2.50 -3.76
C PRO A 181 18.49 2.58 -5.12
N SER A 182 18.18 3.60 -5.93
CA SER A 182 18.82 3.80 -7.25
C SER A 182 20.07 4.68 -7.18
N LEU A 183 20.26 5.40 -6.07
CA LEU A 183 21.45 6.21 -5.77
C LEU A 183 22.46 5.38 -4.99
#